data_553853563c28fd45c238067ab705ee18
#
_entry.id   553853563c28fd45c238067ab705ee18
#
_cell.length_a   1.000
_cell.length_b   1.000
_cell.length_c   1.000
_cell.angle_alpha   90.00
_cell.angle_beta   90.00
_cell.angle_gamma   90.00
#
_symmetry.space_group_name_H-M   'P 1'
#
loop_
_entity.id
_entity.type
_entity.pdbx_description
1 polymer ?
#
loop_
_entity_poly.entity_id
_entity_poly.type
_entity_poly.pdbx_seq_one_letter_code
_entity_poly.pdbx_strand_id
1 'polypeptide(L)'
;MKLLAKEYYYLGKWMTPEFPIFIANAPDTDALTMDESEHYAHWCQNFADEVGYLRDPNHVAMKWEWCQQLGISADEVKRYVPLAETIGVTFTMLYYVRRSYEEGLAVFGFAGERLAARSGYAKTMYEGLKKHYGITVRNFEVHAYAEPDHGDKAEALFRKVAVTAAVQRRCREAIRNTMVTRDARSQALNRVLDEMMMKKGKKSVRR
;
A
#
# COMPACT_ATOMS: atom_id res chain seq x y z
N MET A 1 -0.67 -4.87 18.04
CA MET A 1 -1.13 -5.74 16.95
C MET A 1 -2.50 -5.36 16.41
N LYS A 2 -3.62 -5.39 17.20
CA LYS A 2 -4.98 -5.08 16.69
C LYS A 2 -5.10 -3.71 16.01
N LEU A 3 -4.47 -2.67 16.55
CA LEU A 3 -4.42 -1.35 15.92
C LEU A 3 -3.78 -1.45 14.52
N LEU A 4 -2.58 -2.03 14.46
CA LEU A 4 -1.81 -2.13 13.21
C LEU A 4 -2.61 -2.88 12.13
N ALA A 5 -3.23 -4.01 12.46
CA ALA A 5 -4.04 -4.79 11.52
C ALA A 5 -5.21 -3.97 10.96
N LYS A 6 -5.94 -3.23 11.80
CA LYS A 6 -7.04 -2.36 11.36
C LYS A 6 -6.56 -1.24 10.44
N GLU A 7 -5.46 -0.59 10.77
CA GLU A 7 -4.86 0.48 9.97
C GLU A 7 -4.40 -0.02 8.59
N TYR A 8 -3.82 -1.23 8.52
CA TYR A 8 -3.44 -1.85 7.25
C TYR A 8 -4.63 -2.28 6.42
N TYR A 9 -5.68 -2.80 7.06
CA TYR A 9 -6.92 -3.15 6.37
C TYR A 9 -7.53 -1.92 5.68
N TYR A 10 -7.67 -0.80 6.41
CA TYR A 10 -8.25 0.43 5.86
C TYR A 10 -7.39 1.06 4.77
N LEU A 11 -6.07 1.08 4.96
CA LEU A 11 -5.16 1.57 3.93
C LEU A 11 -5.37 0.80 2.61
N GLY A 12 -5.36 -0.54 2.63
CA GLY A 12 -5.59 -1.35 1.45
C GLY A 12 -6.98 -1.17 0.87
N LYS A 13 -8.03 -1.18 1.71
CA LYS A 13 -9.42 -1.01 1.29
C LYS A 13 -9.65 0.29 0.50
N TRP A 14 -8.99 1.37 0.88
CA TRP A 14 -9.18 2.66 0.24
C TRP A 14 -8.23 2.89 -0.95
N MET A 15 -7.05 2.25 -0.96
CA MET A 15 -6.12 2.36 -2.09
C MET A 15 -6.57 1.55 -3.30
N THR A 16 -7.17 0.38 -3.10
CA THR A 16 -7.57 -0.49 -4.22
C THR A 16 -8.48 0.21 -5.26
N PRO A 17 -9.51 1.02 -4.88
CA PRO A 17 -10.32 1.76 -5.84
C PRO A 17 -9.60 2.86 -6.63
N GLU A 18 -8.36 3.20 -6.25
CA GLU A 18 -7.56 4.21 -6.96
C GLU A 18 -6.91 3.64 -8.22
N PHE A 19 -6.70 2.32 -8.30
CA PHE A 19 -6.11 1.67 -9.46
C PHE A 19 -6.88 1.92 -10.77
N PRO A 20 -8.21 1.74 -10.87
CA PRO A 20 -8.95 2.04 -12.08
C PRO A 20 -8.79 3.48 -12.57
N ILE A 21 -8.71 4.46 -11.66
CA ILE A 21 -8.47 5.86 -12.00
C ILE A 21 -7.08 6.04 -12.61
N PHE A 22 -6.09 5.38 -12.04
CA PHE A 22 -4.72 5.39 -12.52
C PHE A 22 -4.59 4.71 -13.89
N ILE A 23 -5.18 3.53 -14.04
CA ILE A 23 -5.17 2.74 -15.29
C ILE A 23 -5.83 3.52 -16.43
N ALA A 24 -6.95 4.20 -16.16
CA ALA A 24 -7.66 5.00 -17.15
C ALA A 24 -6.84 6.19 -17.70
N ASN A 25 -5.78 6.59 -17.00
CA ASN A 25 -4.87 7.66 -17.43
C ASN A 25 -3.62 7.14 -18.14
N ALA A 26 -3.47 5.84 -18.38
CA ALA A 26 -2.31 5.29 -19.07
C ALA A 26 -2.21 5.85 -20.50
N PRO A 27 -0.99 6.11 -21.02
CA PRO A 27 -0.80 6.79 -22.29
C PRO A 27 -1.14 5.92 -23.52
N ASP A 28 -1.32 4.63 -23.32
CA ASP A 28 -1.52 3.60 -24.34
C ASP A 28 -2.86 2.87 -24.21
N THR A 29 -3.87 3.54 -23.66
CA THR A 29 -5.23 3.00 -23.50
C THR A 29 -5.96 2.78 -24.86
N ASP A 30 -5.51 3.44 -25.90
CA ASP A 30 -6.04 3.37 -27.27
C ASP A 30 -5.20 2.46 -28.18
N ALA A 31 -4.22 1.75 -27.66
CA ALA A 31 -3.43 0.78 -28.41
C ALA A 31 -4.31 -0.34 -28.98
N LEU A 32 -4.03 -0.74 -30.22
CA LEU A 32 -4.82 -1.75 -30.94
C LEU A 32 -4.52 -3.18 -30.45
N THR A 33 -3.35 -3.40 -29.85
CA THR A 33 -2.92 -4.71 -29.38
C THR A 33 -2.38 -4.59 -27.96
N MET A 34 -2.41 -5.70 -27.20
CA MET A 34 -1.84 -5.73 -25.85
C MET A 34 -0.31 -5.57 -25.84
N ASP A 35 0.36 -5.95 -26.91
CA ASP A 35 1.82 -5.76 -27.06
C ASP A 35 2.20 -4.28 -27.20
N GLU A 36 1.29 -3.46 -27.75
CA GLU A 36 1.46 -2.02 -27.87
C GLU A 36 1.04 -1.26 -26.60
N SER A 37 0.26 -1.90 -25.72
CA SER A 37 -0.32 -1.31 -24.50
C SER A 37 0.47 -1.65 -23.23
N GLU A 38 1.78 -1.49 -23.25
CA GLU A 38 2.67 -1.91 -22.17
C GLU A 38 2.28 -1.31 -20.79
N HIS A 39 1.97 -0.03 -20.76
CA HIS A 39 1.58 0.64 -19.50
C HIS A 39 0.20 0.17 -19.03
N TYR A 40 -0.78 0.20 -19.92
CA TYR A 40 -2.14 -0.21 -19.61
C TYR A 40 -2.19 -1.68 -19.19
N ALA A 41 -1.57 -2.58 -19.98
CA ALA A 41 -1.55 -4.02 -19.72
C ALA A 41 -0.89 -4.36 -18.37
N HIS A 42 0.26 -3.75 -18.07
CA HIS A 42 0.95 -3.98 -16.80
C HIS A 42 0.07 -3.62 -15.59
N TRP A 43 -0.59 -2.48 -15.63
CA TRP A 43 -1.41 -2.03 -14.50
C TRP A 43 -2.75 -2.73 -14.41
N CYS A 44 -3.32 -3.18 -15.53
CA CYS A 44 -4.47 -4.09 -15.52
C CYS A 44 -4.11 -5.42 -14.86
N GLN A 45 -2.94 -5.98 -15.17
CA GLN A 45 -2.45 -7.20 -14.54
C GLN A 45 -2.23 -7.00 -13.03
N ASN A 46 -1.57 -5.91 -12.63
CA ASN A 46 -1.33 -5.59 -11.22
C ASN A 46 -2.66 -5.41 -10.47
N PHE A 47 -3.62 -4.72 -11.05
CA PHE A 47 -4.95 -4.58 -10.46
C PHE A 47 -5.69 -5.93 -10.34
N ALA A 48 -5.56 -6.80 -11.35
CA ALA A 48 -6.15 -8.14 -11.28
C ALA A 48 -5.58 -8.95 -10.12
N ASP A 49 -4.29 -8.84 -9.86
CA ASP A 49 -3.64 -9.48 -8.70
C ASP A 49 -4.13 -8.85 -7.37
N GLU A 50 -4.24 -7.52 -7.29
CA GLU A 50 -4.74 -6.82 -6.10
C GLU A 50 -6.18 -7.18 -5.73
N VAL A 51 -7.06 -7.41 -6.70
CA VAL A 51 -8.46 -7.82 -6.46
C VAL A 51 -8.66 -9.32 -6.40
N GLY A 52 -7.61 -10.12 -6.63
CA GLY A 52 -7.65 -11.58 -6.54
C GLY A 52 -8.38 -12.26 -7.69
N TYR A 53 -8.42 -11.64 -8.87
CA TYR A 53 -9.17 -12.19 -9.99
C TYR A 53 -8.57 -13.49 -10.57
N LEU A 54 -7.24 -13.63 -10.57
CA LEU A 54 -6.58 -14.70 -11.31
C LEU A 54 -6.02 -15.83 -10.43
N ARG A 55 -5.58 -15.58 -9.21
CA ARG A 55 -4.78 -16.57 -8.45
C ARG A 55 -5.08 -16.66 -6.96
N ASP A 56 -5.24 -15.55 -6.29
CA ASP A 56 -5.27 -15.46 -4.84
C ASP A 56 -6.48 -14.66 -4.33
N PRO A 57 -6.85 -14.79 -3.05
CA PRO A 57 -7.79 -13.84 -2.44
C PRO A 57 -7.25 -12.42 -2.63
N ASN A 58 -8.13 -11.46 -2.84
CA ASN A 58 -7.70 -10.06 -2.96
C ASN A 58 -6.91 -9.60 -1.73
N HIS A 59 -6.00 -8.65 -1.93
CA HIS A 59 -5.10 -8.18 -0.87
C HIS A 59 -5.84 -7.56 0.33
N VAL A 60 -7.02 -6.99 0.12
CA VAL A 60 -7.88 -6.49 1.21
C VAL A 60 -8.44 -7.66 2.04
N ALA A 61 -8.83 -8.77 1.39
CA ALA A 61 -9.27 -9.97 2.09
C ALA A 61 -8.13 -10.58 2.92
N MET A 62 -6.90 -10.64 2.40
CA MET A 62 -5.74 -11.11 3.16
C MET A 62 -5.45 -10.24 4.40
N LYS A 63 -5.65 -8.91 4.31
CA LYS A 63 -5.55 -8.00 5.46
C LYS A 63 -6.70 -8.20 6.45
N TRP A 64 -7.89 -8.54 5.96
CA TRP A 64 -9.01 -8.93 6.80
C TRP A 64 -8.76 -10.24 7.54
N GLU A 65 -8.18 -11.25 6.89
CA GLU A 65 -7.76 -12.50 7.55
C GLU A 65 -6.81 -12.23 8.73
N TRP A 66 -5.89 -11.27 8.60
CA TRP A 66 -5.07 -10.85 9.72
C TRP A 66 -5.88 -10.28 10.89
N CYS A 67 -6.88 -9.45 10.60
CA CYS A 67 -7.80 -8.95 11.63
C CYS A 67 -8.53 -10.12 12.34
N GLN A 68 -9.00 -11.11 11.58
CA GLN A 68 -9.69 -12.29 12.11
C GLN A 68 -8.77 -13.14 13.01
N GLN A 69 -7.52 -13.39 12.60
CA GLN A 69 -6.52 -14.09 13.42
C GLN A 69 -6.30 -13.42 14.78
N LEU A 70 -6.48 -12.11 14.86
CA LEU A 70 -6.38 -11.32 16.11
C LEU A 70 -7.69 -11.26 16.89
N GLY A 71 -8.74 -11.94 16.47
CA GLY A 71 -10.06 -11.92 17.09
C GLY A 71 -10.73 -10.55 17.01
N ILE A 72 -10.53 -9.82 15.90
CA ILE A 72 -11.24 -8.58 15.59
C ILE A 72 -12.51 -8.92 14.82
N SER A 73 -13.67 -8.50 15.34
CA SER A 73 -14.95 -8.73 14.69
C SER A 73 -15.20 -7.78 13.50
N ALA A 74 -16.09 -8.20 12.59
CA ALA A 74 -16.51 -7.35 11.48
C ALA A 74 -17.13 -6.02 11.96
N ASP A 75 -17.91 -6.08 13.06
CA ASP A 75 -18.52 -4.88 13.65
C ASP A 75 -17.48 -3.95 14.29
N GLU A 76 -16.42 -4.51 14.88
CA GLU A 76 -15.32 -3.71 15.40
C GLU A 76 -14.60 -2.98 14.26
N VAL A 77 -14.35 -3.66 13.13
CA VAL A 77 -13.74 -3.02 11.96
C VAL A 77 -14.67 -1.97 11.37
N LYS A 78 -15.95 -2.25 11.17
CA LYS A 78 -16.91 -1.29 10.60
C LYS A 78 -17.02 0.01 11.41
N ARG A 79 -16.90 -0.07 12.74
CA ARG A 79 -16.96 1.09 13.64
C ARG A 79 -15.61 1.77 13.87
N TYR A 80 -14.53 1.15 13.41
CA TYR A 80 -13.20 1.70 13.59
C TYR A 80 -12.99 2.93 12.71
N VAL A 81 -12.53 4.01 13.31
CA VAL A 81 -12.10 5.21 12.60
C VAL A 81 -10.58 5.17 12.51
N PRO A 82 -10.01 5.08 11.31
CA PRO A 82 -8.57 5.09 11.11
C PRO A 82 -7.92 6.38 11.58
N LEU A 83 -6.63 6.32 11.84
CA LEU A 83 -5.83 7.50 12.16
C LEU A 83 -5.91 8.51 11.01
N ALA A 84 -5.94 9.80 11.33
CA ALA A 84 -5.96 10.86 10.34
C ALA A 84 -4.80 10.75 9.35
N GLU A 85 -3.65 10.30 9.82
CA GLU A 85 -2.46 10.08 9.01
C GLU A 85 -2.62 8.91 8.03
N THR A 86 -3.35 7.86 8.39
CA THR A 86 -3.71 6.77 7.44
C THR A 86 -4.64 7.28 6.34
N ILE A 87 -5.64 8.07 6.72
CA ILE A 87 -6.51 8.79 5.78
C ILE A 87 -5.67 9.69 4.86
N GLY A 88 -4.74 10.46 5.45
CA GLY A 88 -3.85 11.38 4.74
C GLY A 88 -3.00 10.69 3.67
N VAL A 89 -2.46 9.51 3.93
CA VAL A 89 -1.72 8.72 2.92
C VAL A 89 -2.59 8.44 1.71
N THR A 90 -3.78 7.90 1.93
CA THR A 90 -4.70 7.53 0.84
C THR A 90 -5.10 8.76 0.01
N PHE A 91 -5.52 9.84 0.66
CA PHE A 91 -5.90 11.05 -0.05
C PHE A 91 -4.74 11.72 -0.79
N THR A 92 -3.51 11.64 -0.26
CA THR A 92 -2.32 12.13 -0.96
C THR A 92 -2.09 11.33 -2.25
N MET A 93 -2.18 10.01 -2.19
CA MET A 93 -2.02 9.16 -3.37
C MET A 93 -3.14 9.43 -4.40
N LEU A 94 -4.40 9.47 -3.96
CA LEU A 94 -5.56 9.76 -4.81
C LEU A 94 -5.43 11.13 -5.51
N TYR A 95 -4.92 12.15 -4.81
CA TYR A 95 -4.67 13.46 -5.39
C TYR A 95 -3.73 13.39 -6.60
N TYR A 96 -2.60 12.68 -6.48
CA TYR A 96 -1.63 12.55 -7.56
C TYR A 96 -2.11 11.65 -8.70
N VAL A 97 -2.80 10.56 -8.38
CA VAL A 97 -3.39 9.65 -9.37
C VAL A 97 -4.37 10.36 -10.30
N ARG A 98 -5.13 11.33 -9.76
CA ARG A 98 -6.10 12.10 -10.55
C ARG A 98 -5.47 13.21 -11.40
N ARG A 99 -4.24 13.60 -11.12
CA ARG A 99 -3.61 14.71 -11.84
C ARG A 99 -3.00 14.30 -13.17
N SER A 100 -2.27 13.23 -13.18
CA SER A 100 -1.69 12.67 -14.40
C SER A 100 -1.23 11.23 -14.19
N TYR A 101 -1.04 10.52 -15.30
CA TYR A 101 -0.48 9.17 -15.28
C TYR A 101 0.92 9.15 -14.66
N GLU A 102 1.80 10.09 -15.03
CA GLU A 102 3.17 10.12 -14.56
C GLU A 102 3.26 10.34 -13.04
N GLU A 103 2.40 11.21 -12.48
CA GLU A 103 2.33 11.44 -11.04
C GLU A 103 1.71 10.24 -10.33
N GLY A 104 0.70 9.59 -10.92
CA GLY A 104 0.14 8.32 -10.44
C GLY A 104 1.20 7.22 -10.42
N LEU A 105 1.96 7.07 -11.50
CA LEU A 105 3.06 6.10 -11.59
C LEU A 105 4.18 6.41 -10.58
N ALA A 106 4.44 7.67 -10.30
CA ALA A 106 5.40 8.07 -9.26
C ALA A 106 4.97 7.62 -7.87
N VAL A 107 3.68 7.69 -7.53
CA VAL A 107 3.19 7.31 -6.20
C VAL A 107 2.87 5.84 -6.06
N PHE A 108 2.26 5.19 -7.04
CA PHE A 108 1.98 3.75 -7.02
C PHE A 108 3.22 2.94 -7.38
N GLY A 109 3.77 3.15 -8.55
CA GLY A 109 4.87 2.35 -9.06
C GLY A 109 6.17 2.58 -8.31
N PHE A 110 6.58 3.84 -8.14
CA PHE A 110 7.88 4.14 -7.53
C PHE A 110 7.82 4.18 -6.00
N ALA A 111 7.00 5.03 -5.40
CA ALA A 111 6.91 5.14 -3.95
C ALA A 111 6.15 3.97 -3.30
N GLY A 112 5.26 3.30 -4.03
CA GLY A 112 4.57 2.07 -3.61
C GLY A 112 5.45 0.85 -3.85
N GLU A 113 5.41 0.31 -5.07
CA GLU A 113 5.99 -0.98 -5.43
C GLU A 113 7.52 -1.01 -5.31
N ARG A 114 8.21 -0.05 -5.95
CA ARG A 114 9.68 -0.06 -6.04
C ARG A 114 10.37 0.12 -4.69
N LEU A 115 9.93 1.10 -3.89
CA LEU A 115 10.52 1.34 -2.57
C LEU A 115 10.13 0.24 -1.58
N ALA A 116 8.90 -0.28 -1.65
CA ALA A 116 8.48 -1.40 -0.80
C ALA A 116 9.31 -2.65 -1.08
N ALA A 117 9.51 -3.02 -2.35
CA ALA A 117 10.33 -4.16 -2.75
C ALA A 117 11.79 -4.01 -2.27
N ARG A 118 12.41 -2.83 -2.51
CA ARG A 118 13.81 -2.56 -2.11
C ARG A 118 14.03 -2.49 -0.59
N SER A 119 13.03 -2.05 0.17
CA SER A 119 13.14 -1.93 1.62
C SER A 119 13.15 -3.28 2.35
N GLY A 120 12.69 -4.34 1.71
CA GLY A 120 12.47 -5.65 2.35
C GLY A 120 11.42 -5.61 3.46
N TYR A 121 10.59 -4.55 3.48
CA TYR A 121 9.61 -4.33 4.55
C TYR A 121 8.63 -5.49 4.71
N ALA A 122 8.08 -5.98 3.60
CA ALA A 122 7.10 -7.08 3.63
C ALA A 122 7.71 -8.35 4.24
N LYS A 123 8.94 -8.69 3.85
CA LYS A 123 9.68 -9.82 4.41
C LYS A 123 9.94 -9.65 5.90
N THR A 124 10.42 -8.48 6.32
CA THR A 124 10.67 -8.17 7.73
C THR A 124 9.38 -8.29 8.56
N MET A 125 8.27 -7.78 8.05
CA MET A 125 6.97 -7.90 8.72
C MET A 125 6.50 -9.34 8.80
N TYR A 126 6.56 -10.10 7.70
CA TYR A 126 6.15 -11.50 7.66
C TYR A 126 6.94 -12.34 8.66
N GLU A 127 8.26 -12.29 8.58
CA GLU A 127 9.14 -13.08 9.45
C GLU A 127 9.02 -12.66 10.92
N GLY A 128 8.95 -11.36 11.20
CA GLY A 128 8.80 -10.83 12.55
C GLY A 128 7.48 -11.23 13.20
N LEU A 129 6.37 -11.15 12.49
CA LEU A 129 5.05 -11.56 12.98
C LEU A 129 4.99 -13.05 13.25
N LYS A 130 5.52 -13.86 12.34
CA LYS A 130 5.60 -15.31 12.50
C LYS A 130 6.46 -15.71 13.68
N LYS A 131 7.67 -15.13 13.80
CA LYS A 131 8.64 -15.46 14.85
C LYS A 131 8.17 -15.04 16.25
N HIS A 132 7.65 -13.83 16.40
CA HIS A 132 7.39 -13.25 17.72
C HIS A 132 5.95 -13.42 18.20
N TYR A 133 5.00 -13.66 17.28
CA TYR A 133 3.58 -13.72 17.61
C TYR A 133 2.88 -14.99 17.10
N GLY A 134 3.55 -15.85 16.34
CA GLY A 134 2.96 -17.03 15.72
C GLY A 134 1.88 -16.71 14.67
N ILE A 135 1.91 -15.50 14.11
CA ILE A 135 0.90 -15.00 13.17
C ILE A 135 1.48 -15.02 11.76
N THR A 136 0.76 -15.66 10.84
CA THR A 136 1.09 -15.63 9.41
C THR A 136 0.15 -14.66 8.69
N VAL A 137 0.72 -13.58 8.14
CA VAL A 137 -0.04 -12.59 7.37
C VAL A 137 0.25 -12.79 5.90
N ARG A 138 -0.70 -13.41 5.19
CA ARG A 138 -0.57 -13.80 3.79
C ARG A 138 -0.25 -12.61 2.87
N ASN A 139 -0.82 -11.45 3.12
CA ASN A 139 -0.50 -10.25 2.34
C ASN A 139 1.00 -9.90 2.38
N PHE A 140 1.66 -10.01 3.54
CA PHE A 140 3.10 -9.78 3.61
C PHE A 140 3.92 -10.92 2.98
N GLU A 141 3.41 -12.16 3.03
CA GLU A 141 4.05 -13.31 2.40
C GLU A 141 4.10 -13.15 0.88
N VAL A 142 2.96 -12.83 0.25
CA VAL A 142 2.85 -12.60 -1.20
C VAL A 142 3.82 -11.49 -1.65
N HIS A 143 3.77 -10.33 -1.01
CA HIS A 143 4.68 -9.20 -1.36
C HIS A 143 6.16 -9.48 -1.06
N ALA A 144 6.47 -10.41 -0.14
CA ALA A 144 7.85 -10.76 0.16
C ALA A 144 8.48 -11.72 -0.83
N TYR A 145 7.67 -12.64 -1.41
CA TYR A 145 8.21 -13.81 -2.11
C TYR A 145 7.59 -14.07 -3.49
N ALA A 146 6.38 -13.62 -3.76
CA ALA A 146 5.68 -13.91 -5.01
C ALA A 146 5.75 -12.80 -6.06
N GLU A 147 6.04 -11.57 -5.67
CA GLU A 147 5.94 -10.38 -6.54
C GLU A 147 7.21 -9.50 -6.58
N PRO A 148 8.44 -10.08 -6.67
CA PRO A 148 9.65 -9.27 -6.67
C PRO A 148 9.80 -8.37 -7.89
N ASP A 149 9.14 -8.70 -9.02
CA ASP A 149 9.32 -8.04 -10.32
C ASP A 149 8.46 -6.78 -10.53
N HIS A 150 7.41 -6.58 -9.73
CA HIS A 150 6.51 -5.43 -9.89
C HIS A 150 7.23 -4.09 -9.78
N GLY A 151 8.16 -3.99 -8.83
CA GLY A 151 8.94 -2.78 -8.63
C GLY A 151 9.88 -2.45 -9.79
N ASP A 152 10.50 -3.45 -10.41
CA ASP A 152 11.42 -3.25 -11.53
C ASP A 152 10.69 -2.85 -12.81
N LYS A 153 9.54 -3.50 -13.08
CA LYS A 153 8.65 -3.12 -14.18
C LYS A 153 8.12 -1.69 -14.00
N ALA A 154 7.64 -1.35 -12.81
CA ALA A 154 7.15 0.00 -12.51
C ALA A 154 8.25 1.06 -12.72
N GLU A 155 9.50 0.79 -12.34
CA GLU A 155 10.64 1.69 -12.60
C GLU A 155 10.91 1.81 -14.10
N ALA A 156 10.86 0.72 -14.85
CA ALA A 156 11.08 0.74 -16.31
C ALA A 156 10.02 1.61 -17.02
N LEU A 157 8.75 1.43 -16.67
CA LEU A 157 7.64 2.24 -17.20
C LEU A 157 7.79 3.71 -16.82
N PHE A 158 8.17 4.00 -15.57
CA PHE A 158 8.38 5.37 -15.10
C PHE A 158 9.45 6.11 -15.90
N ARG A 159 10.55 5.42 -16.25
CA ARG A 159 11.62 6.00 -17.07
C ARG A 159 11.15 6.41 -18.48
N LYS A 160 10.15 5.72 -19.04
CA LYS A 160 9.59 6.03 -20.35
C LYS A 160 8.73 7.29 -20.39
N VAL A 161 8.07 7.64 -19.29
CA VAL A 161 7.15 8.78 -19.22
C VAL A 161 7.75 10.00 -18.51
N ALA A 162 8.68 9.84 -17.58
CA ALA A 162 9.30 10.95 -16.85
C ALA A 162 10.46 11.59 -17.62
N VAL A 163 10.21 11.97 -18.89
CA VAL A 163 11.28 12.40 -19.83
C VAL A 163 11.59 13.90 -19.79
N THR A 164 10.65 14.75 -19.36
CA THR A 164 10.89 16.21 -19.32
C THR A 164 11.21 16.68 -17.90
N ALA A 165 12.00 17.76 -17.79
CA ALA A 165 12.33 18.36 -16.50
C ALA A 165 11.07 18.79 -15.71
N ALA A 166 10.02 19.24 -16.40
CA ALA A 166 8.75 19.62 -15.79
C ALA A 166 8.03 18.41 -15.18
N VAL A 167 7.91 17.30 -15.92
CA VAL A 167 7.33 16.04 -15.44
C VAL A 167 8.15 15.51 -14.27
N GLN A 168 9.47 15.45 -14.39
CA GLN A 168 10.34 14.99 -13.31
C GLN A 168 10.20 15.80 -12.01
N ARG A 169 10.01 17.11 -12.10
CA ARG A 169 9.76 17.94 -10.91
C ARG A 169 8.44 17.55 -10.23
N ARG A 170 7.35 17.43 -11.00
CA ARG A 170 6.03 17.01 -10.45
C ARG A 170 6.09 15.61 -9.82
N CYS A 171 6.74 14.68 -10.49
CA CYS A 171 6.91 13.32 -9.96
C CYS A 171 7.75 13.29 -8.68
N ARG A 172 8.85 14.05 -8.61
CA ARG A 172 9.64 14.16 -7.37
C ARG A 172 8.82 14.76 -6.21
N GLU A 173 7.99 15.76 -6.49
CA GLU A 173 7.07 16.32 -5.50
C GLU A 173 6.06 15.28 -5.04
N ALA A 174 5.46 14.53 -5.96
CA ALA A 174 4.50 13.46 -5.65
C ALA A 174 5.13 12.36 -4.77
N ILE A 175 6.32 11.88 -5.13
CA ILE A 175 7.06 10.91 -4.32
C ILE A 175 7.35 11.47 -2.93
N ARG A 176 7.91 12.68 -2.85
CA ARG A 176 8.27 13.30 -1.57
C ARG A 176 7.06 13.43 -0.66
N ASN A 177 5.95 13.97 -1.16
CA ASN A 177 4.76 14.18 -0.35
C ASN A 177 4.13 12.85 0.09
N THR A 178 4.14 11.83 -0.77
CA THR A 178 3.70 10.48 -0.40
C THR A 178 4.59 9.90 0.71
N MET A 179 5.90 10.07 0.63
CA MET A 179 6.81 9.58 1.66
C MET A 179 6.66 10.32 2.98
N VAL A 180 6.45 11.64 2.95
CA VAL A 180 6.18 12.46 4.15
C VAL A 180 4.89 12.00 4.85
N THR A 181 3.81 11.74 4.10
CA THR A 181 2.56 11.27 4.71
C THR A 181 2.68 9.83 5.26
N ARG A 182 3.44 8.96 4.58
CA ARG A 182 3.75 7.61 5.09
C ARG A 182 4.57 7.65 6.37
N ASP A 183 5.56 8.53 6.44
CA ASP A 183 6.36 8.72 7.65
C ASP A 183 5.51 9.26 8.81
N ALA A 184 4.71 10.28 8.56
CA ALA A 184 3.76 10.80 9.54
C ALA A 184 2.82 9.72 10.08
N ARG A 185 2.32 8.83 9.19
CA ARG A 185 1.51 7.67 9.61
C ARG A 185 2.30 6.72 10.51
N SER A 186 3.55 6.43 10.16
CA SER A 186 4.40 5.53 10.97
C SER A 186 4.66 6.12 12.36
N GLN A 187 4.94 7.41 12.42
CA GLN A 187 5.12 8.12 13.70
C GLN A 187 3.85 8.15 14.54
N ALA A 188 2.67 8.36 13.92
CA ALA A 188 1.39 8.32 14.61
C ALA A 188 1.08 6.93 15.18
N LEU A 189 1.35 5.87 14.41
CA LEU A 189 1.21 4.49 14.89
C LEU A 189 2.10 4.22 16.11
N ASN A 190 3.37 4.61 16.05
CA ASN A 190 4.30 4.44 17.16
C ASN A 190 3.83 5.21 18.41
N ARG A 191 3.44 6.48 18.25
CA ARG A 191 2.91 7.30 19.34
C ARG A 191 1.72 6.64 20.04
N VAL A 192 0.74 6.15 19.27
CA VAL A 192 -0.44 5.49 19.86
C VAL A 192 -0.07 4.17 20.55
N LEU A 193 0.86 3.40 19.97
CA LEU A 193 1.35 2.16 20.59
C LEU A 193 2.06 2.44 21.93
N ASP A 194 2.91 3.45 21.99
CA ASP A 194 3.60 3.87 23.22
C ASP A 194 2.60 4.31 24.31
N GLU A 195 1.61 5.11 23.96
CA GLU A 195 0.55 5.51 24.90
C GLU A 195 -0.24 4.29 25.43
N MET A 196 -0.53 3.30 24.58
CA MET A 196 -1.20 2.07 25.00
C MET A 196 -0.33 1.25 25.98
N MET A 197 0.98 1.18 25.73
CA MET A 197 1.92 0.47 26.62
C MET A 197 2.05 1.17 27.98
N MET A 198 2.18 2.49 28.00
CA MET A 198 2.23 3.28 29.25
C MET A 198 0.97 3.09 30.09
N LYS A 199 -0.21 3.08 29.47
CA LYS A 199 -1.49 2.83 30.17
C LYS A 199 -1.57 1.43 30.79
N LYS A 200 -1.01 0.40 30.12
CA LYS A 200 -0.94 -0.97 30.66
C LYS A 200 0.01 -1.07 31.84
N GLY A 201 1.20 -0.45 31.77
CA GLY A 201 2.17 -0.43 32.86
C GLY A 201 1.60 0.20 34.14
N LYS A 202 0.88 1.33 34.02
CA LYS A 202 0.23 1.99 35.17
C LYS A 202 -0.88 1.16 35.84
N LYS A 203 -1.56 0.27 35.07
CA LYS A 203 -2.57 -0.65 35.67
C LYS A 203 -1.94 -1.83 36.40
N SER A 204 -0.74 -2.24 36.00
CA SER A 204 0.00 -3.34 36.66
C SER A 204 0.58 -2.94 38.02
N VAL A 205 0.91 -1.66 38.23
CA VAL A 205 1.50 -1.14 39.50
C VAL A 205 0.43 -0.84 40.57
N ARG A 206 -0.87 -0.83 40.21
CA ARG A 206 -1.99 -0.56 41.13
C ARG A 206 -2.74 -1.82 41.59
N ARG A 207 -2.21 -2.99 41.33
CA ARG A 207 -2.67 -4.30 41.85
C ARG A 207 -1.61 -4.90 42.74
#